data_e2c54249a4a6219210200f18bea1ad8a
#
_entry.id   e2c54249a4a6219210200f18bea1ad8a
#
_cell.length_a   1.000
_cell.length_b   1.000
_cell.length_c   1.000
_cell.angle_alpha   90.00
_cell.angle_beta   90.00
_cell.angle_gamma   90.00
#
_symmetry.space_group_name_H-M   'P 1'
#
loop_
_entity.id
_entity.type
_entity.pdbx_description
1 polymer ?
#
loop_
_entity_poly.entity_id
_entity_poly.type
_entity_poly.pdbx_seq_one_letter_code
_entity_poly.pdbx_strand_id
1 'polypeptide(L)'
;MMSGSAFSGESGEPEPAAKEKPFFVVPLLTSNPKMSTSLGGVAGYLHQFDSESTPSMFSLSGTYSDSDSALAAVFAQMFFDRGRQRLNAALVNGRVNNDYDDFLGSGLPAQTTDKVHTVGGRYSYRVGPHWFLGIQAMASNYVIEAEGAVEQALETIGLTGVDSVGLGLAAELDSRDHKRNPKSGKHLIFGNYAYREDFGGSDDYDVYRANFASYHSLAERYVLAWQLSGRWTEQAPISGYSSIALRGYVRGMQLAPNSTHFAIDNRIRLKGRFGLTIYGGVACLYDEMDDCSDSNNVYPSFGGGASFMVREQAGVVLRAEYIVGKEGSDGFYVTLNNPF
;
A
#
# COMPACT_ATOMS: atom_id res chain seq x y z
N MET A 1 -54.74 8.51 52.79
CA MET A 1 -54.78 7.52 51.73
C MET A 1 -54.17 8.17 50.51
N MET A 2 -52.88 7.95 50.24
CA MET A 2 -52.22 8.38 49.01
C MET A 2 -51.54 7.16 48.46
N SER A 3 -52.00 6.74 47.25
CA SER A 3 -51.55 5.60 46.50
C SER A 3 -50.31 6.02 45.72
N GLY A 4 -49.17 5.39 45.98
CA GLY A 4 -47.96 5.57 45.22
C GLY A 4 -47.90 4.57 44.08
N SER A 5 -47.86 5.06 42.87
CA SER A 5 -47.65 4.24 41.64
C SER A 5 -46.16 3.97 41.51
N ALA A 6 -45.77 2.72 41.57
CA ALA A 6 -44.43 2.25 41.23
C ALA A 6 -44.25 2.25 39.73
N PHE A 7 -43.28 3.03 39.21
CA PHE A 7 -42.78 2.93 37.82
C PHE A 7 -41.85 1.70 37.75
N SER A 8 -42.28 0.64 37.09
CA SER A 8 -41.43 -0.47 36.69
C SER A 8 -40.60 -0.02 35.50
N GLY A 9 -39.31 0.25 35.71
CA GLY A 9 -38.34 0.45 34.64
C GLY A 9 -38.11 -0.88 33.95
N GLU A 10 -38.55 -0.96 32.71
CA GLU A 10 -38.23 -2.04 31.79
C GLU A 10 -36.74 -1.90 31.43
N SER A 11 -35.91 -2.80 31.94
CA SER A 11 -34.51 -2.92 31.53
C SER A 11 -34.51 -3.56 30.16
N GLY A 12 -34.50 -2.69 29.10
CA GLY A 12 -34.26 -3.15 27.76
C GLY A 12 -32.88 -3.80 27.68
N GLU A 13 -32.85 -5.11 27.45
CA GLU A 13 -31.61 -5.78 27.02
C GLU A 13 -31.07 -5.06 25.78
N PRO A 14 -29.74 -4.82 25.71
CA PRO A 14 -29.15 -4.20 24.52
C PRO A 14 -29.44 -5.09 23.32
N GLU A 15 -30.13 -4.54 22.31
CA GLU A 15 -30.40 -5.21 21.05
C GLU A 15 -29.07 -5.77 20.50
N PRO A 16 -29.00 -7.05 20.12
CA PRO A 16 -27.77 -7.63 19.61
C PRO A 16 -27.34 -6.85 18.36
N ALA A 17 -26.12 -6.32 18.39
CA ALA A 17 -25.58 -5.54 17.30
C ALA A 17 -25.76 -6.31 15.98
N ALA A 18 -26.47 -5.72 15.04
CA ALA A 18 -26.78 -6.33 13.75
C ALA A 18 -25.47 -6.80 13.10
N LYS A 19 -25.40 -8.10 12.77
CA LYS A 19 -24.21 -8.69 12.13
C LYS A 19 -23.92 -7.91 10.85
N GLU A 20 -22.75 -7.31 10.74
CA GLU A 20 -22.34 -6.59 9.54
C GLU A 20 -22.35 -7.54 8.33
N LYS A 21 -22.89 -7.07 7.19
CA LYS A 21 -22.88 -7.86 5.96
C LYS A 21 -21.42 -8.13 5.53
N PRO A 22 -21.08 -9.36 5.10
CA PRO A 22 -19.71 -9.72 4.75
C PRO A 22 -19.20 -9.02 3.48
N PHE A 23 -20.10 -8.52 2.64
CA PHE A 23 -19.75 -7.84 1.39
C PHE A 23 -19.76 -6.33 1.55
N PHE A 24 -18.85 -5.67 0.86
CA PHE A 24 -18.88 -4.22 0.65
C PHE A 24 -18.38 -3.85 -0.74
N VAL A 25 -18.83 -2.72 -1.25
CA VAL A 25 -18.34 -2.11 -2.50
C VAL A 25 -17.99 -0.66 -2.18
N VAL A 26 -16.84 -0.22 -2.69
CA VAL A 26 -16.32 1.13 -2.46
C VAL A 26 -15.87 1.70 -3.79
N PRO A 27 -16.32 2.91 -4.18
CA PRO A 27 -15.79 3.59 -5.34
C PRO A 27 -14.34 4.01 -5.09
N LEU A 28 -13.52 3.95 -6.13
CA LEU A 28 -12.17 4.51 -6.16
C LEU A 28 -12.14 5.68 -7.13
N LEU A 29 -11.49 6.75 -6.72
CA LEU A 29 -11.18 7.89 -7.55
C LEU A 29 -9.76 8.32 -7.23
N THR A 30 -8.90 8.35 -8.23
CA THR A 30 -7.52 8.84 -8.07
C THR A 30 -7.23 9.81 -9.21
N SER A 31 -6.45 10.82 -8.90
CA SER A 31 -5.91 11.73 -9.90
C SER A 31 -4.45 12.01 -9.57
N ASN A 32 -3.59 11.85 -10.52
CA ASN A 32 -2.15 12.15 -10.41
C ASN A 32 -1.59 12.50 -11.79
N PRO A 33 -0.42 13.16 -11.88
CA PRO A 33 0.13 13.59 -13.16
C PRO A 33 0.36 12.44 -14.17
N LYS A 34 0.67 11.23 -13.71
CA LYS A 34 0.97 10.09 -14.57
C LYS A 34 -0.25 9.48 -15.24
N MET A 35 -1.33 9.28 -14.49
CA MET A 35 -2.51 8.53 -14.95
C MET A 35 -3.71 9.44 -15.20
N SER A 36 -3.55 10.76 -15.06
CA SER A 36 -4.67 11.70 -15.06
C SER A 36 -5.76 11.28 -14.05
N THR A 37 -7.03 11.41 -14.37
CA THR A 37 -8.11 10.99 -13.48
C THR A 37 -8.52 9.55 -13.75
N SER A 38 -8.50 8.72 -12.73
CA SER A 38 -8.93 7.32 -12.80
C SER A 38 -10.17 7.09 -11.93
N LEU A 39 -11.15 6.42 -12.49
CA LEU A 39 -12.35 5.98 -11.79
C LEU A 39 -12.41 4.46 -11.72
N GLY A 40 -12.88 3.94 -10.62
CA GLY A 40 -12.98 2.50 -10.43
C GLY A 40 -13.75 2.10 -9.19
N GLY A 41 -13.51 0.87 -8.73
CA GLY A 41 -14.13 0.36 -7.52
C GLY A 41 -13.39 -0.83 -6.93
N VAL A 42 -13.69 -1.08 -5.66
CA VAL A 42 -13.30 -2.29 -4.93
C VAL A 42 -14.55 -3.00 -4.44
N ALA A 43 -14.68 -4.26 -4.78
CA ALA A 43 -15.60 -5.19 -4.14
C ALA A 43 -14.82 -6.03 -3.13
N GLY A 44 -15.28 -6.08 -1.88
CA GLY A 44 -14.63 -6.83 -0.81
C GLY A 44 -15.57 -7.83 -0.15
N TYR A 45 -15.00 -8.98 0.23
CA TYR A 45 -15.67 -10.03 0.98
C TYR A 45 -14.87 -10.36 2.24
N LEU A 46 -15.54 -10.34 3.38
CA LEU A 46 -14.97 -10.68 4.68
C LEU A 46 -15.41 -12.10 5.07
N HIS A 47 -14.44 -12.93 5.42
CA HIS A 47 -14.69 -14.30 5.88
C HIS A 47 -13.86 -14.59 7.14
N GLN A 48 -14.51 -15.17 8.13
CA GLN A 48 -13.84 -15.61 9.35
C GLN A 48 -13.72 -17.14 9.35
N PHE A 49 -12.48 -17.65 9.22
CA PHE A 49 -12.22 -19.09 9.18
C PHE A 49 -12.41 -19.78 10.53
N ASP A 50 -12.11 -19.06 11.61
CA ASP A 50 -12.31 -19.49 12.99
C ASP A 50 -12.62 -18.30 13.90
N SER A 51 -13.23 -18.53 15.06
CA SER A 51 -13.72 -17.48 15.97
C SER A 51 -12.61 -16.64 16.62
N GLU A 52 -11.38 -17.12 16.64
CA GLU A 52 -10.25 -16.45 17.28
C GLU A 52 -9.37 -15.69 16.28
N SER A 53 -9.49 -15.98 14.99
CA SER A 53 -8.76 -15.28 13.93
C SER A 53 -9.42 -13.96 13.54
N THR A 54 -8.60 -12.97 13.16
CA THR A 54 -9.10 -11.77 12.49
C THR A 54 -9.85 -12.14 11.21
N PRO A 55 -11.00 -11.52 10.89
CA PRO A 55 -11.68 -11.79 9.63
C PRO A 55 -10.75 -11.59 8.43
N SER A 56 -10.64 -12.59 7.59
CA SER A 56 -9.92 -12.56 6.32
C SER A 56 -10.63 -11.66 5.33
N MET A 57 -9.89 -11.04 4.41
CA MET A 57 -10.45 -10.15 3.40
C MET A 57 -9.99 -10.60 2.01
N PHE A 58 -10.96 -10.76 1.14
CA PHE A 58 -10.78 -10.96 -0.29
C PHE A 58 -11.29 -9.72 -1.00
N SER A 59 -10.53 -9.18 -1.94
CA SER A 59 -10.96 -7.99 -2.68
C SER A 59 -10.60 -8.10 -4.15
N LEU A 60 -11.52 -7.61 -4.98
CA LEU A 60 -11.36 -7.41 -6.41
C LEU A 60 -11.47 -5.91 -6.67
N SER A 61 -10.51 -5.34 -7.35
CA SER A 61 -10.53 -3.93 -7.76
C SER A 61 -10.31 -3.79 -9.26
N GLY A 62 -10.89 -2.74 -9.81
CA GLY A 62 -10.66 -2.32 -11.20
C GLY A 62 -10.73 -0.80 -11.29
N THR A 63 -9.83 -0.22 -12.10
CA THR A 63 -9.78 1.22 -12.40
C THR A 63 -9.55 1.44 -13.88
N TYR A 64 -10.14 2.49 -14.41
CA TYR A 64 -9.94 3.00 -15.76
C TYR A 64 -9.73 4.51 -15.71
N SER A 65 -8.79 5.02 -16.49
CA SER A 65 -8.46 6.44 -16.51
C SER A 65 -8.74 7.08 -17.87
N ASP A 66 -8.81 8.41 -17.88
CA ASP A 66 -8.92 9.23 -19.07
C ASP A 66 -7.67 9.21 -19.98
N SER A 67 -6.54 8.69 -19.48
CA SER A 67 -5.36 8.34 -20.29
C SER A 67 -5.45 6.95 -20.94
N ASP A 68 -6.63 6.32 -20.99
CA ASP A 68 -6.84 4.94 -21.45
C ASP A 68 -6.03 3.88 -20.68
N SER A 69 -5.64 4.20 -19.44
CA SER A 69 -5.02 3.23 -18.55
C SER A 69 -6.08 2.37 -17.87
N ALA A 70 -5.80 1.07 -17.74
CA ALA A 70 -6.68 0.12 -17.07
C ALA A 70 -5.89 -0.80 -16.15
N LEU A 71 -6.31 -0.92 -14.90
CA LEU A 71 -5.72 -1.82 -13.92
C LEU A 71 -6.81 -2.66 -13.26
N ALA A 72 -6.54 -3.95 -13.10
CA ALA A 72 -7.34 -4.87 -12.31
C ALA A 72 -6.46 -5.58 -11.28
N ALA A 73 -6.98 -5.80 -10.08
CA ALA A 73 -6.24 -6.49 -9.04
C ALA A 73 -7.14 -7.35 -8.16
N VAL A 74 -6.63 -8.51 -7.76
CA VAL A 74 -7.20 -9.37 -6.74
C VAL A 74 -6.25 -9.43 -5.57
N PHE A 75 -6.77 -9.21 -4.36
CA PHE A 75 -6.00 -9.33 -3.13
C PHE A 75 -6.69 -10.28 -2.16
N ALA A 76 -5.91 -11.10 -1.50
CA ALA A 76 -6.36 -11.94 -0.41
C ALA A 76 -5.46 -11.72 0.81
N GLN A 77 -6.08 -11.39 1.94
CA GLN A 77 -5.43 -11.33 3.24
C GLN A 77 -6.15 -12.31 4.16
N MET A 78 -5.51 -13.44 4.43
CA MET A 78 -6.13 -14.56 5.13
C MET A 78 -5.46 -14.78 6.49
N PHE A 79 -6.30 -15.03 7.50
CA PHE A 79 -5.92 -15.36 8.87
C PHE A 79 -6.65 -16.62 9.29
N PHE A 80 -5.93 -17.63 9.72
CA PHE A 80 -6.50 -18.92 10.13
C PHE A 80 -5.66 -19.56 11.24
N ASP A 81 -6.17 -20.67 11.79
CA ASP A 81 -5.54 -21.38 12.89
C ASP A 81 -5.31 -20.45 14.11
N ARG A 82 -6.37 -19.80 14.58
CA ARG A 82 -6.34 -18.83 15.70
C ARG A 82 -5.34 -17.71 15.48
N GLY A 83 -5.23 -17.24 14.22
CA GLY A 83 -4.30 -16.22 13.79
C GLY A 83 -2.82 -16.64 13.83
N ARG A 84 -2.51 -17.95 13.95
CA ARG A 84 -1.13 -18.45 13.88
C ARG A 84 -0.61 -18.51 12.46
N GLN A 85 -1.50 -18.66 11.50
CA GLN A 85 -1.15 -18.74 10.08
C GLN A 85 -1.72 -17.55 9.33
N ARG A 86 -0.94 -17.01 8.42
CA ARG A 86 -1.28 -15.86 7.58
C ARG A 86 -0.88 -16.15 6.14
N LEU A 87 -1.78 -15.83 5.21
CA LEU A 87 -1.47 -15.82 3.79
C LEU A 87 -1.90 -14.47 3.21
N ASN A 88 -0.97 -13.77 2.60
CA ASN A 88 -1.24 -12.60 1.77
C ASN A 88 -0.92 -12.97 0.33
N ALA A 89 -1.84 -12.72 -0.59
CA ALA A 89 -1.65 -12.95 -2.01
C ALA A 89 -2.20 -11.78 -2.81
N ALA A 90 -1.57 -11.53 -3.95
CA ALA A 90 -1.98 -10.50 -4.90
C ALA A 90 -1.80 -10.99 -6.33
N LEU A 91 -2.73 -10.60 -7.19
CA LEU A 91 -2.62 -10.67 -8.64
C LEU A 91 -2.98 -9.29 -9.18
N VAL A 92 -2.10 -8.72 -9.99
CA VAL A 92 -2.29 -7.42 -10.63
C VAL A 92 -2.07 -7.57 -12.12
N ASN A 93 -2.96 -7.02 -12.90
CA ASN A 93 -2.87 -7.00 -14.36
C ASN A 93 -3.32 -5.63 -14.85
N GLY A 94 -2.58 -5.08 -15.81
CA GLY A 94 -3.02 -3.83 -16.41
C GLY A 94 -2.05 -3.20 -17.38
N ARG A 95 -2.54 -2.11 -17.93
CA ARG A 95 -1.82 -1.21 -18.82
C ARG A 95 -1.95 0.21 -18.30
N VAL A 96 -0.82 0.91 -18.21
CA VAL A 96 -0.75 2.31 -17.79
C VAL A 96 -0.09 3.13 -18.91
N ASN A 97 -0.85 4.00 -19.53
CA ASN A 97 -0.34 4.96 -20.49
C ASN A 97 0.14 6.19 -19.72
N ASN A 98 1.40 6.53 -19.89
CA ASN A 98 2.07 7.60 -19.16
C ASN A 98 2.38 8.73 -20.11
N ASP A 99 2.17 9.96 -19.64
CA ASP A 99 2.62 11.18 -20.30
C ASP A 99 3.49 11.92 -19.29
N TYR A 100 4.80 11.90 -19.53
CA TYR A 100 5.79 12.52 -18.66
C TYR A 100 6.22 13.84 -19.26
N ASP A 101 6.13 14.94 -18.52
CA ASP A 101 6.68 16.24 -18.89
C ASP A 101 8.22 16.24 -18.80
N ASP A 102 8.75 15.49 -17.82
CA ASP A 102 10.18 15.31 -17.58
C ASP A 102 10.48 13.85 -17.25
N PHE A 103 10.89 13.08 -18.24
CA PHE A 103 11.17 11.66 -18.08
C PHE A 103 12.56 11.44 -17.47
N LEU A 104 12.61 10.82 -16.30
CA LEU A 104 13.84 10.51 -15.54
C LEU A 104 14.72 11.73 -15.23
N GLY A 105 14.15 12.93 -15.15
CA GLY A 105 14.94 14.15 -14.91
C GLY A 105 15.75 14.62 -16.12
N SER A 106 15.40 14.15 -17.32
CA SER A 106 16.10 14.50 -18.57
C SER A 106 15.74 15.88 -19.13
N GLY A 107 14.67 16.50 -18.61
CA GLY A 107 14.08 17.72 -19.16
C GLY A 107 13.30 17.50 -20.46
N LEU A 108 13.07 16.26 -20.88
CA LEU A 108 12.37 15.91 -22.11
C LEU A 108 11.06 15.18 -21.82
N PRO A 109 9.97 15.52 -22.53
CA PRO A 109 8.72 14.81 -22.43
C PRO A 109 8.84 13.41 -23.06
N ALA A 110 8.12 12.42 -22.48
CA ALA A 110 8.05 11.07 -23.01
C ALA A 110 6.68 10.45 -22.80
N GLN A 111 6.20 9.74 -23.81
CA GLN A 111 5.01 8.92 -23.71
C GLN A 111 5.41 7.45 -23.68
N THR A 112 4.94 6.73 -22.67
CA THR A 112 5.19 5.29 -22.53
C THR A 112 3.92 4.54 -22.19
N THR A 113 3.89 3.25 -22.53
CA THR A 113 2.86 2.31 -22.08
C THR A 113 3.51 1.25 -21.23
N ASP A 114 3.18 1.25 -19.94
CA ASP A 114 3.62 0.23 -19.00
C ASP A 114 2.59 -0.90 -18.96
N LYS A 115 3.00 -2.12 -19.31
CA LYS A 115 2.20 -3.34 -19.13
C LYS A 115 2.70 -4.07 -17.90
N VAL A 116 1.79 -4.42 -17.01
CA VAL A 116 2.12 -5.10 -15.75
C VAL A 116 1.28 -6.35 -15.57
N HIS A 117 1.95 -7.48 -15.36
CA HIS A 117 1.35 -8.73 -14.91
C HIS A 117 2.14 -9.21 -13.70
N THR A 118 1.54 -9.15 -12.52
CA THR A 118 2.23 -9.53 -11.28
C THR A 118 1.37 -10.48 -10.48
N VAL A 119 1.96 -11.57 -10.04
CA VAL A 119 1.39 -12.48 -9.05
C VAL A 119 2.40 -12.66 -7.93
N GLY A 120 1.94 -12.64 -6.69
CA GLY A 120 2.83 -12.87 -5.56
C GLY A 120 2.08 -13.21 -4.29
N GLY A 121 2.81 -13.76 -3.34
CA GLY A 121 2.24 -14.10 -2.07
C GLY A 121 3.29 -14.32 -0.99
N ARG A 122 2.83 -14.27 0.25
CA ARG A 122 3.62 -14.56 1.44
C ARG A 122 2.78 -15.39 2.40
N TYR A 123 3.29 -16.56 2.74
CA TYR A 123 2.78 -17.38 3.83
C TYR A 123 3.67 -17.18 5.07
N SER A 124 3.07 -16.98 6.23
CA SER A 124 3.77 -16.76 7.49
C SER A 124 3.16 -17.58 8.62
N TYR A 125 4.02 -18.14 9.46
CA TYR A 125 3.64 -18.92 10.62
C TYR A 125 4.16 -18.27 11.90
N ARG A 126 3.36 -18.27 12.97
CA ARG A 126 3.69 -17.70 14.27
C ARG A 126 4.74 -18.56 14.98
N VAL A 127 5.88 -17.97 15.30
CA VAL A 127 6.98 -18.61 16.02
C VAL A 127 7.19 -18.07 17.44
N GLY A 128 6.44 -17.00 17.80
CA GLY A 128 6.47 -16.38 19.12
C GLY A 128 5.22 -15.55 19.39
N PRO A 129 5.10 -14.84 20.50
CA PRO A 129 3.90 -14.07 20.84
C PRO A 129 3.46 -13.09 19.76
N HIS A 130 4.42 -12.42 19.12
CA HIS A 130 4.19 -11.41 18.09
C HIS A 130 5.04 -11.63 16.83
N TRP A 131 5.85 -12.70 16.80
CA TRP A 131 6.77 -12.99 15.70
C TRP A 131 6.21 -14.03 14.75
N PHE A 132 6.38 -13.77 13.47
CA PHE A 132 6.06 -14.68 12.38
C PHE A 132 7.26 -14.81 11.46
N LEU A 133 7.52 -16.02 11.01
CA LEU A 133 8.47 -16.30 9.93
C LEU A 133 7.69 -16.81 8.73
N GLY A 134 8.13 -16.41 7.55
CA GLY A 134 7.43 -16.73 6.33
C GLY A 134 8.33 -16.94 5.13
N ILE A 135 7.73 -17.55 4.14
CA ILE A 135 8.26 -17.64 2.78
C ILE A 135 7.43 -16.76 1.87
N GLN A 136 8.06 -16.22 0.85
CA GLN A 136 7.38 -15.39 -0.13
C GLN A 136 7.88 -15.67 -1.54
N ALA A 137 6.98 -15.49 -2.51
CA ALA A 137 7.28 -15.65 -3.92
C ALA A 137 6.60 -14.54 -4.71
N MET A 138 7.22 -14.12 -5.81
CA MET A 138 6.65 -13.17 -6.74
C MET A 138 7.12 -13.50 -8.14
N ALA A 139 6.18 -13.41 -9.10
CA ALA A 139 6.47 -13.38 -10.52
C ALA A 139 5.85 -12.10 -11.09
N SER A 140 6.63 -11.34 -11.83
CA SER A 140 6.20 -10.08 -12.44
C SER A 140 6.77 -10.01 -13.85
N ASN A 141 5.90 -9.79 -14.82
CA ASN A 141 6.26 -9.34 -16.16
C ASN A 141 5.88 -7.85 -16.21
N TYR A 142 6.88 -7.01 -16.34
CA TYR A 142 6.73 -5.58 -16.48
C TYR A 142 7.41 -5.13 -17.77
N VAL A 143 6.64 -4.59 -18.69
CA VAL A 143 7.12 -4.15 -20.01
C VAL A 143 6.84 -2.66 -20.15
N ILE A 144 7.82 -1.90 -20.62
CA ILE A 144 7.70 -0.49 -20.95
C ILE A 144 7.81 -0.38 -22.48
N GLU A 145 6.75 0.08 -23.10
CA GLU A 145 6.67 0.33 -24.54
C GLU A 145 6.69 1.85 -24.79
N ALA A 146 7.39 2.29 -25.81
CA ALA A 146 7.40 3.66 -26.28
C ALA A 146 7.55 3.66 -27.82
N GLU A 147 7.52 4.81 -28.43
CA GLU A 147 7.68 4.96 -29.89
C GLU A 147 8.84 5.89 -30.25
N GLY A 148 9.48 5.60 -31.37
CA GLY A 148 10.47 6.46 -32.01
C GLY A 148 11.75 6.69 -31.20
N ALA A 149 12.12 7.94 -30.96
CA ALA A 149 13.35 8.29 -30.25
C ALA A 149 13.33 7.90 -28.76
N VAL A 150 12.13 7.86 -28.15
CA VAL A 150 11.99 7.47 -26.75
C VAL A 150 12.24 5.95 -26.62
N GLU A 151 11.74 5.13 -27.53
CA GLU A 151 12.01 3.68 -27.57
C GLU A 151 13.51 3.38 -27.64
N GLN A 152 14.23 4.05 -28.58
CA GLN A 152 15.68 3.90 -28.72
C GLN A 152 16.45 4.36 -27.46
N ALA A 153 15.98 5.40 -26.79
CA ALA A 153 16.58 5.87 -25.55
C ALA A 153 16.36 4.84 -24.44
N LEU A 154 15.15 4.28 -24.28
CA LEU A 154 14.84 3.24 -23.31
C LEU A 154 15.68 1.98 -23.52
N GLU A 155 15.81 1.52 -24.77
CA GLU A 155 16.68 0.38 -25.12
C GLU A 155 18.15 0.65 -24.75
N THR A 156 18.64 1.85 -25.04
CA THR A 156 20.04 2.24 -24.75
C THR A 156 20.36 2.17 -23.26
N ILE A 157 19.42 2.58 -22.41
CA ILE A 157 19.62 2.59 -20.96
C ILE A 157 19.12 1.30 -20.27
N GLY A 158 18.59 0.32 -21.04
CA GLY A 158 18.09 -0.93 -20.49
C GLY A 158 16.77 -0.79 -19.70
N LEU A 159 15.95 0.21 -20.00
CA LEU A 159 14.65 0.44 -19.33
C LEU A 159 13.47 0.02 -20.22
N THR A 160 13.51 -1.18 -20.74
CA THR A 160 12.44 -1.77 -21.58
C THR A 160 11.46 -2.63 -20.77
N GLY A 161 11.77 -2.85 -19.51
CA GLY A 161 11.01 -3.71 -18.61
C GLY A 161 11.86 -4.84 -18.03
N VAL A 162 11.23 -5.71 -17.25
CA VAL A 162 11.89 -6.84 -16.60
C VAL A 162 10.91 -7.96 -16.33
N ASP A 163 11.32 -9.19 -16.68
CA ASP A 163 10.71 -10.41 -16.19
C ASP A 163 11.40 -10.82 -14.89
N SER A 164 10.67 -10.85 -13.81
CA SER A 164 11.21 -11.12 -12.49
C SER A 164 10.49 -12.28 -11.84
N VAL A 165 11.20 -13.35 -11.53
CA VAL A 165 10.69 -14.43 -10.70
C VAL A 165 11.60 -14.59 -9.49
N GLY A 166 11.03 -14.38 -8.31
CA GLY A 166 11.80 -14.34 -7.08
C GLY A 166 11.16 -15.12 -5.94
N LEU A 167 12.02 -15.73 -5.16
CA LEU A 167 11.69 -16.41 -3.91
C LEU A 167 12.38 -15.68 -2.76
N GLY A 168 11.81 -15.76 -1.57
CA GLY A 168 12.42 -15.10 -0.42
C GLY A 168 11.86 -15.53 0.92
N LEU A 169 12.49 -15.01 1.95
CA LEU A 169 12.10 -15.18 3.34
C LEU A 169 11.56 -13.88 3.89
N ALA A 170 10.73 -13.98 4.91
CA ALA A 170 10.22 -12.81 5.63
C ALA A 170 10.16 -13.08 7.13
N ALA A 171 10.52 -12.06 7.91
CA ALA A 171 10.28 -12.00 9.35
C ALA A 171 9.31 -10.85 9.64
N GLU A 172 8.29 -11.11 10.45
CA GLU A 172 7.28 -10.13 10.81
C GLU A 172 7.11 -10.07 12.33
N LEU A 173 7.21 -8.85 12.90
CA LEU A 173 6.77 -8.54 14.26
C LEU A 173 5.45 -7.79 14.16
N ASP A 174 4.39 -8.30 14.79
CA ASP A 174 3.08 -7.67 14.73
C ASP A 174 2.38 -7.69 16.10
N SER A 175 2.53 -6.58 16.83
CA SER A 175 1.88 -6.34 18.12
C SER A 175 0.71 -5.35 18.03
N ARG A 176 0.21 -5.05 16.81
CA ARG A 176 -0.93 -4.15 16.61
C ARG A 176 -2.18 -4.69 17.28
N ASP A 177 -2.94 -3.78 17.90
CA ASP A 177 -4.26 -4.06 18.47
C ASP A 177 -5.29 -4.45 17.39
N HIS A 178 -5.19 -3.87 16.19
CA HIS A 178 -6.05 -4.20 15.06
C HIS A 178 -5.25 -4.22 13.74
N LYS A 179 -5.49 -5.25 12.88
CA LYS A 179 -4.64 -5.47 11.70
C LYS A 179 -4.81 -4.45 10.57
N ARG A 180 -6.02 -3.89 10.38
CA ARG A 180 -6.34 -2.94 9.30
C ARG A 180 -6.48 -1.49 9.76
N ASN A 181 -6.84 -1.27 11.03
CA ASN A 181 -7.00 0.07 11.59
C ASN A 181 -6.41 0.13 13.00
N PRO A 182 -5.08 -0.02 13.11
CA PRO A 182 -4.40 -0.02 14.39
C PRO A 182 -4.44 1.35 15.05
N LYS A 183 -4.62 1.34 16.37
CA LYS A 183 -4.52 2.50 17.24
C LYS A 183 -3.28 2.45 18.12
N SER A 184 -2.78 1.25 18.37
CA SER A 184 -1.60 1.02 19.21
C SER A 184 -0.81 -0.18 18.72
N GLY A 185 0.46 -0.25 19.15
CA GLY A 185 1.36 -1.35 18.84
C GLY A 185 2.34 -1.03 17.72
N LYS A 186 3.02 -2.08 17.26
CA LYS A 186 4.10 -2.00 16.26
C LYS A 186 3.93 -3.07 15.21
N HIS A 187 4.42 -2.78 14.01
CA HIS A 187 4.45 -3.70 12.90
C HIS A 187 5.78 -3.56 12.16
N LEU A 188 6.59 -4.60 12.16
CA LEU A 188 7.82 -4.69 11.39
C LEU A 188 7.69 -5.84 10.40
N ILE A 189 8.04 -5.59 9.16
CA ILE A 189 8.27 -6.62 8.16
C ILE A 189 9.67 -6.39 7.62
N PHE A 190 10.49 -7.44 7.67
CA PHE A 190 11.77 -7.51 6.99
C PHE A 190 11.76 -8.73 6.09
N GLY A 191 12.24 -8.61 4.86
CA GLY A 191 12.31 -9.75 3.94
C GLY A 191 13.12 -9.43 2.71
N ASN A 192 13.43 -10.50 1.95
CA ASN A 192 14.16 -10.40 0.71
C ASN A 192 13.42 -11.13 -0.42
N TYR A 193 13.77 -10.78 -1.65
CA TYR A 193 13.52 -11.58 -2.84
C TYR A 193 14.84 -11.81 -3.55
N ALA A 194 15.18 -13.06 -3.77
CA ALA A 194 16.23 -13.48 -4.68
C ALA A 194 15.59 -13.76 -6.03
N TYR A 195 15.74 -12.83 -6.97
CA TYR A 195 15.29 -12.97 -8.35
C TYR A 195 16.38 -13.71 -9.12
N ARG A 196 15.97 -14.69 -9.94
CA ARG A 196 16.93 -15.55 -10.66
C ARG A 196 16.41 -15.92 -12.03
N GLU A 197 17.32 -15.96 -13.01
CA GLU A 197 17.07 -16.51 -14.34
C GLU A 197 16.62 -17.99 -14.27
N ASP A 198 17.21 -18.76 -13.38
CA ASP A 198 16.86 -20.16 -13.12
C ASP A 198 15.39 -20.35 -12.69
N PHE A 199 14.74 -19.31 -12.16
CA PHE A 199 13.32 -19.32 -11.79
C PHE A 199 12.43 -18.85 -12.93
N GLY A 200 13.00 -18.40 -14.05
CA GLY A 200 12.30 -17.86 -15.20
C GLY A 200 12.30 -16.34 -15.29
N GLY A 201 13.17 -15.66 -14.56
CA GLY A 201 13.43 -14.22 -14.67
C GLY A 201 14.37 -13.89 -15.84
N SER A 202 14.54 -12.59 -16.13
CA SER A 202 15.51 -12.06 -17.12
C SER A 202 16.87 -11.81 -16.52
N ASP A 203 16.95 -11.60 -15.20
CA ASP A 203 18.14 -11.13 -14.52
C ASP A 203 18.26 -11.74 -13.11
N ASP A 204 19.52 -11.92 -12.69
CA ASP A 204 19.88 -12.32 -11.33
C ASP A 204 20.12 -11.07 -10.47
N TYR A 205 19.29 -10.85 -9.46
CA TYR A 205 19.47 -9.75 -8.50
C TYR A 205 18.75 -10.00 -7.19
N ASP A 206 19.16 -9.29 -6.16
CA ASP A 206 18.55 -9.38 -4.84
C ASP A 206 17.86 -8.06 -4.45
N VAL A 207 16.73 -8.19 -3.76
CA VAL A 207 15.98 -7.06 -3.21
C VAL A 207 15.72 -7.32 -1.73
N TYR A 208 16.14 -6.40 -0.89
CA TYR A 208 15.85 -6.39 0.54
C TYR A 208 14.82 -5.29 0.84
N ARG A 209 13.88 -5.58 1.72
CA ARG A 209 12.86 -4.63 2.16
C ARG A 209 12.70 -4.67 3.66
N ALA A 210 12.63 -3.49 4.27
CA ALA A 210 12.22 -3.33 5.65
C ALA A 210 11.09 -2.31 5.73
N ASN A 211 10.09 -2.58 6.56
CA ASN A 211 9.00 -1.66 6.82
C ASN A 211 8.68 -1.75 8.31
N PHE A 212 8.86 -0.64 9.03
CA PHE A 212 8.54 -0.54 10.43
C PHE A 212 7.51 0.56 10.65
N ALA A 213 6.36 0.21 11.23
CA ALA A 213 5.32 1.16 11.61
C ALA A 213 5.03 1.09 13.11
N SER A 214 4.75 2.22 13.70
CA SER A 214 4.37 2.33 15.11
C SER A 214 3.14 3.22 15.27
N TYR A 215 2.25 2.83 16.18
CA TYR A 215 0.93 3.42 16.37
C TYR A 215 0.77 3.82 17.82
N HIS A 216 0.31 5.05 18.05
CA HIS A 216 0.17 5.65 19.39
C HIS A 216 -1.19 6.32 19.51
N SER A 217 -2.04 5.79 20.37
CA SER A 217 -3.27 6.45 20.77
C SER A 217 -2.92 7.54 21.77
N LEU A 218 -2.79 8.80 21.31
CA LEU A 218 -2.42 9.94 22.17
C LEU A 218 -3.64 10.49 22.92
N ALA A 219 -4.85 10.28 22.38
CA ALA A 219 -6.11 10.59 23.03
C ALA A 219 -7.19 9.64 22.49
N GLU A 220 -8.37 9.63 23.11
CA GLU A 220 -9.49 8.76 22.72
C GLU A 220 -9.85 8.82 21.24
N ARG A 221 -9.65 10.00 20.61
CA ARG A 221 -9.99 10.27 19.20
C ARG A 221 -8.79 10.58 18.32
N TYR A 222 -7.57 10.47 18.85
CA TYR A 222 -6.37 10.86 18.15
C TYR A 222 -5.34 9.73 18.14
N VAL A 223 -4.97 9.30 16.94
CA VAL A 223 -3.92 8.30 16.71
C VAL A 223 -2.81 8.93 15.90
N LEU A 224 -1.60 8.88 16.42
CA LEU A 224 -0.37 9.18 15.69
C LEU A 224 0.22 7.86 15.21
N ALA A 225 0.35 7.71 13.91
CA ALA A 225 1.09 6.62 13.30
C ALA A 225 2.32 7.16 12.58
N TRP A 226 3.41 6.40 12.57
CA TRP A 226 4.58 6.72 11.78
C TRP A 226 5.22 5.45 11.22
N GLN A 227 5.91 5.60 10.10
CA GLN A 227 6.51 4.51 9.37
C GLN A 227 7.93 4.90 8.92
N LEU A 228 8.85 3.95 9.03
CA LEU A 228 10.16 3.98 8.41
C LEU A 228 10.26 2.77 7.48
N SER A 229 10.62 3.00 6.23
CA SER A 229 10.74 1.92 5.25
C SER A 229 12.00 2.09 4.42
N GLY A 230 12.54 0.97 3.96
CA GLY A 230 13.66 0.94 3.04
C GLY A 230 13.52 -0.19 2.02
N ARG A 231 14.08 0.03 0.84
CA ARG A 231 14.26 -0.95 -0.20
C ARG A 231 15.67 -0.80 -0.75
N TRP A 232 16.40 -1.89 -0.73
CA TRP A 232 17.79 -1.97 -1.19
C TRP A 232 17.89 -3.05 -2.26
N THR A 233 18.66 -2.77 -3.29
CA THR A 233 18.87 -3.71 -4.39
C THR A 233 20.35 -4.02 -4.54
N GLU A 234 20.67 -5.23 -4.93
CA GLU A 234 22.01 -5.69 -5.23
C GLU A 234 22.01 -6.30 -6.62
N GLN A 235 22.85 -5.78 -7.51
CA GLN A 235 22.98 -6.18 -8.91
C GLN A 235 21.68 -6.04 -9.76
N ALA A 236 20.76 -5.18 -9.34
CA ALA A 236 19.50 -5.03 -10.05
C ALA A 236 19.69 -4.26 -11.37
N PRO A 237 18.99 -4.67 -12.46
CA PRO A 237 18.87 -3.84 -13.63
C PRO A 237 18.10 -2.55 -13.30
N ILE A 238 18.19 -1.53 -14.14
CA ILE A 238 17.49 -0.24 -13.92
C ILE A 238 15.98 -0.44 -13.75
N SER A 239 15.37 -1.34 -14.51
CA SER A 239 13.96 -1.73 -14.37
C SER A 239 13.62 -2.37 -13.01
N GLY A 240 14.62 -2.87 -12.30
CA GLY A 240 14.52 -3.41 -10.94
C GLY A 240 14.80 -2.38 -9.83
N TYR A 241 15.19 -1.14 -10.16
CA TYR A 241 15.53 -0.11 -9.20
C TYR A 241 14.37 0.31 -8.31
N SER A 242 14.69 1.03 -7.26
CA SER A 242 13.73 1.63 -6.33
C SER A 242 13.17 2.93 -6.89
N SER A 243 11.90 3.21 -6.64
CA SER A 243 11.29 4.51 -6.89
C SER A 243 10.73 5.12 -5.60
N ILE A 244 10.34 6.38 -5.64
CA ILE A 244 9.73 7.06 -4.50
C ILE A 244 8.43 6.34 -4.13
N ALA A 245 8.34 5.83 -2.89
CA ALA A 245 7.19 5.09 -2.39
C ALA A 245 6.32 5.93 -1.42
N LEU A 246 6.32 7.26 -1.58
CA LEU A 246 5.46 8.18 -0.85
C LEU A 246 4.23 8.59 -1.64
N ARG A 247 3.16 8.93 -0.94
CA ARG A 247 2.00 9.60 -1.53
C ARG A 247 2.41 11.00 -2.02
N GLY A 248 1.83 11.46 -3.12
CA GLY A 248 2.19 12.70 -3.79
C GLY A 248 3.23 12.53 -4.89
N TYR A 249 3.80 11.33 -5.05
CA TYR A 249 4.75 11.02 -6.12
C TYR A 249 4.26 9.89 -7.02
N VAL A 250 4.67 9.97 -8.26
CA VAL A 250 4.43 8.93 -9.27
C VAL A 250 5.54 7.90 -9.20
N ARG A 251 5.16 6.64 -9.05
CA ARG A 251 6.14 5.54 -9.06
C ARG A 251 6.74 5.38 -10.45
N GLY A 252 8.05 5.13 -10.50
CA GLY A 252 8.81 4.90 -11.74
C GLY A 252 9.30 6.17 -12.42
N MET A 253 8.95 7.37 -11.93
CA MET A 253 9.41 8.63 -12.49
C MET A 253 10.88 8.94 -12.14
N GLN A 254 11.24 8.72 -10.88
CA GLN A 254 12.63 8.80 -10.41
C GLN A 254 13.06 7.41 -9.91
N LEU A 255 14.26 7.00 -10.27
CA LEU A 255 14.80 5.68 -9.99
C LEU A 255 16.21 5.78 -9.39
N ALA A 256 16.49 4.96 -8.38
CA ALA A 256 17.83 4.70 -7.87
C ALA A 256 17.92 3.26 -7.34
N PRO A 257 19.10 2.69 -7.16
CA PRO A 257 19.25 1.35 -6.59
C PRO A 257 18.52 1.21 -5.27
N ASN A 258 18.62 2.22 -4.40
CA ASN A 258 18.11 2.19 -3.04
C ASN A 258 17.10 3.30 -2.76
N SER A 259 16.19 3.04 -1.82
CA SER A 259 15.28 4.07 -1.31
C SER A 259 15.02 3.89 0.18
N THR A 260 14.91 5.00 0.88
CA THR A 260 14.44 5.02 2.27
C THR A 260 13.39 6.12 2.42
N HIS A 261 12.33 5.87 3.19
CA HIS A 261 11.36 6.91 3.47
C HIS A 261 10.85 6.85 4.91
N PHE A 262 10.53 8.02 5.44
CA PHE A 262 9.84 8.22 6.71
C PHE A 262 8.51 8.92 6.45
N ALA A 263 7.45 8.47 7.11
CA ALA A 263 6.13 9.06 6.99
C ALA A 263 5.40 9.12 8.34
N ILE A 264 4.60 10.14 8.51
CA ILE A 264 3.72 10.35 9.67
C ILE A 264 2.28 10.49 9.18
N ASP A 265 1.35 9.85 9.87
CA ASP A 265 -0.07 9.86 9.60
C ASP A 265 -0.84 10.16 10.90
N ASN A 266 -1.41 11.35 10.97
CA ASN A 266 -2.24 11.77 12.09
C ASN A 266 -3.70 11.48 11.77
N ARG A 267 -4.36 10.70 12.61
CA ARG A 267 -5.75 10.26 12.42
C ARG A 267 -6.61 10.82 13.54
N ILE A 268 -7.58 11.64 13.18
CA ILE A 268 -8.48 12.31 14.12
C ILE A 268 -9.89 11.79 13.88
N ARG A 269 -10.45 11.05 14.83
CA ARG A 269 -11.84 10.59 14.76
C ARG A 269 -12.79 11.73 15.12
N LEU A 270 -13.70 12.03 14.21
CA LEU A 270 -14.78 13.00 14.41
C LEU A 270 -16.03 12.31 14.99
N LYS A 271 -17.19 12.86 14.73
CA LYS A 271 -18.47 12.28 15.13
C LYS A 271 -18.88 11.12 14.22
N GLY A 272 -19.39 10.03 14.77
CA GLY A 272 -19.87 8.88 14.03
C GLY A 272 -18.73 8.14 13.31
N ARG A 273 -18.88 7.93 12.02
CA ARG A 273 -17.95 7.17 11.16
C ARG A 273 -16.90 8.02 10.44
N PHE A 274 -16.93 9.34 10.64
CA PHE A 274 -16.04 10.27 9.94
C PHE A 274 -14.76 10.54 10.73
N GLY A 275 -13.69 10.83 10.01
CA GLY A 275 -12.40 11.24 10.55
C GLY A 275 -11.69 12.20 9.60
N LEU A 276 -10.62 12.80 10.11
CA LEU A 276 -9.65 13.58 9.34
C LEU A 276 -8.29 12.90 9.41
N THR A 277 -7.49 13.13 8.38
CA THR A 277 -6.10 12.65 8.29
C THR A 277 -5.19 13.80 7.90
N ILE A 278 -4.01 13.86 8.51
CA ILE A 278 -2.94 14.79 8.16
C ILE A 278 -1.68 13.94 7.97
N TYR A 279 -1.08 14.08 6.81
CA TYR A 279 0.06 13.30 6.38
C TYR A 279 1.28 14.19 6.16
N GLY A 280 2.45 13.67 6.49
CA GLY A 280 3.74 14.20 6.10
C GLY A 280 4.74 13.07 5.88
N GLY A 281 5.63 13.24 4.92
CA GLY A 281 6.65 12.23 4.63
C GLY A 281 7.87 12.83 3.94
N VAL A 282 8.95 12.09 3.96
CA VAL A 282 10.19 12.38 3.24
C VAL A 282 10.79 11.07 2.75
N ALA A 283 11.23 11.04 1.51
CA ALA A 283 11.98 9.93 0.92
C ALA A 283 13.35 10.40 0.46
N CYS A 284 14.29 9.48 0.38
CA CYS A 284 15.55 9.63 -0.31
C CYS A 284 15.72 8.48 -1.30
N LEU A 285 16.18 8.82 -2.51
CA LEU A 285 16.66 7.88 -3.51
C LEU A 285 18.19 8.01 -3.58
N TYR A 286 18.90 6.89 -3.56
CA TYR A 286 20.36 6.91 -3.46
C TYR A 286 21.02 5.64 -4.02
N ASP A 287 22.24 5.77 -4.46
CA ASP A 287 23.17 4.66 -4.67
C ASP A 287 24.02 4.48 -3.40
N GLU A 288 24.66 5.54 -2.94
CA GLU A 288 25.34 5.59 -1.65
C GLU A 288 24.58 6.46 -0.65
N MET A 289 24.71 6.17 0.65
CA MET A 289 23.92 6.86 1.69
C MET A 289 24.23 8.38 1.74
N ASP A 290 25.40 8.80 1.33
CA ASP A 290 25.81 10.20 1.29
C ASP A 290 25.00 11.02 0.26
N ASP A 291 24.39 10.38 -0.74
CA ASP A 291 23.51 11.03 -1.72
C ASP A 291 22.30 11.69 -1.05
N CYS A 292 21.88 11.20 0.10
CA CYS A 292 20.78 11.79 0.86
C CYS A 292 21.11 13.13 1.50
N SER A 293 22.35 13.60 1.42
CA SER A 293 22.75 14.96 1.79
C SER A 293 22.46 15.98 0.68
N ASP A 294 22.29 15.53 -0.57
CA ASP A 294 21.86 16.36 -1.68
C ASP A 294 20.32 16.50 -1.67
N SER A 295 19.84 17.74 -1.64
CA SER A 295 18.43 18.07 -1.69
C SER A 295 17.71 17.57 -2.97
N ASN A 296 18.44 17.31 -4.05
CA ASN A 296 17.89 16.77 -5.29
C ASN A 296 17.41 15.33 -5.13
N ASN A 297 18.05 14.57 -4.26
CA ASN A 297 17.72 13.18 -3.96
C ASN A 297 16.69 13.04 -2.81
N VAL A 298 16.25 14.16 -2.22
CA VAL A 298 15.32 14.20 -1.11
C VAL A 298 13.95 14.72 -1.56
N TYR A 299 12.93 13.95 -1.27
CA TYR A 299 11.57 14.12 -1.77
C TYR A 299 10.56 14.25 -0.61
N PRO A 300 10.28 15.47 -0.13
CA PRO A 300 9.26 15.72 0.89
C PRO A 300 7.85 15.63 0.28
N SER A 301 6.87 15.18 1.08
CA SER A 301 5.46 15.25 0.71
C SER A 301 4.58 15.54 1.94
N PHE A 302 3.47 16.23 1.73
CA PHE A 302 2.52 16.52 2.80
C PHE A 302 1.11 16.73 2.25
N GLY A 303 0.13 16.60 3.12
CA GLY A 303 -1.26 16.82 2.77
C GLY A 303 -2.22 16.25 3.80
N GLY A 304 -3.43 15.98 3.38
CA GLY A 304 -4.45 15.46 4.28
C GLY A 304 -5.77 15.20 3.59
N GLY A 305 -6.75 14.82 4.38
CA GLY A 305 -8.06 14.48 3.84
C GLY A 305 -9.04 14.01 4.88
N ALA A 306 -10.09 13.36 4.39
CA ALA A 306 -11.15 12.80 5.20
C ALA A 306 -11.12 11.27 5.18
N SER A 307 -11.64 10.66 6.22
CA SER A 307 -11.82 9.22 6.30
C SER A 307 -13.26 8.86 6.70
N PHE A 308 -13.71 7.70 6.23
CA PHE A 308 -15.01 7.15 6.56
C PHE A 308 -14.89 5.67 6.92
N MET A 309 -15.40 5.29 8.09
CA MET A 309 -15.42 3.90 8.57
C MET A 309 -16.50 3.11 7.83
N VAL A 310 -16.10 2.27 6.89
CA VAL A 310 -17.01 1.44 6.07
C VAL A 310 -17.50 0.23 6.87
N ARG A 311 -16.58 -0.45 7.57
CA ARG A 311 -16.85 -1.61 8.43
C ARG A 311 -16.09 -1.49 9.74
N GLU A 312 -16.80 -1.25 10.85
CA GLU A 312 -16.18 -0.94 12.13
C GLU A 312 -15.49 -2.18 12.74
N GLN A 313 -16.18 -3.32 12.77
CA GLN A 313 -15.64 -4.55 13.32
C GLN A 313 -14.44 -5.09 12.53
N ALA A 314 -14.46 -4.97 11.24
CA ALA A 314 -13.35 -5.39 10.37
C ALA A 314 -12.26 -4.31 10.20
N GLY A 315 -12.48 -3.09 10.71
CA GLY A 315 -11.55 -1.96 10.59
C GLY A 315 -11.35 -1.46 9.18
N VAL A 316 -12.37 -1.60 8.30
CA VAL A 316 -12.31 -1.16 6.91
C VAL A 316 -12.63 0.33 6.84
N VAL A 317 -11.65 1.12 6.40
CA VAL A 317 -11.71 2.58 6.31
C VAL A 317 -11.53 3.01 4.86
N LEU A 318 -12.39 3.90 4.37
CA LEU A 318 -12.22 4.64 3.13
C LEU A 318 -11.54 5.97 3.45
N ARG A 319 -10.55 6.37 2.67
CA ARG A 319 -9.83 7.64 2.81
C ARG A 319 -9.86 8.38 1.50
N ALA A 320 -10.08 9.70 1.56
CA ALA A 320 -9.97 10.62 0.45
C ALA A 320 -8.97 11.72 0.84
N GLU A 321 -7.83 11.79 0.14
CA GLU A 321 -6.70 12.64 0.52
C GLU A 321 -6.12 13.35 -0.70
N TYR A 322 -5.70 14.60 -0.48
CA TYR A 322 -4.89 15.35 -1.43
C TYR A 322 -3.50 15.58 -0.84
N ILE A 323 -2.48 15.16 -1.57
CA ILE A 323 -1.08 15.17 -1.12
C ILE A 323 -0.25 15.88 -2.19
N VAL A 324 0.63 16.75 -1.76
CA VAL A 324 1.59 17.46 -2.61
C VAL A 324 3.00 17.03 -2.28
N GLY A 325 3.83 16.96 -3.30
CA GLY A 325 5.26 16.66 -3.25
C GLY A 325 6.11 17.81 -3.77
N LYS A 326 7.36 17.52 -4.08
CA LYS A 326 8.33 18.44 -4.67
C LYS A 326 8.05 18.59 -6.18
N GLU A 327 8.43 19.75 -6.75
CA GLU A 327 8.45 20.00 -8.21
C GLU A 327 7.07 19.83 -8.90
N GLY A 328 5.99 20.28 -8.23
CA GLY A 328 4.65 20.19 -8.77
C GLY A 328 4.04 18.79 -8.76
N SER A 329 4.73 17.82 -8.14
CA SER A 329 4.16 16.49 -7.96
C SER A 329 3.03 16.54 -6.94
N ASP A 330 1.85 16.03 -7.30
CA ASP A 330 0.70 15.98 -6.42
C ASP A 330 -0.21 14.81 -6.77
N GLY A 331 -1.20 14.54 -5.93
CA GLY A 331 -2.19 13.52 -6.21
C GLY A 331 -3.39 13.56 -5.27
N PHE A 332 -4.53 13.25 -5.83
CA PHE A 332 -5.75 12.95 -5.08
C PHE A 332 -5.98 11.45 -5.06
N TYR A 333 -6.19 10.90 -3.88
CA TYR A 333 -6.29 9.46 -3.65
C TYR A 333 -7.56 9.11 -2.90
N VAL A 334 -8.36 8.19 -3.44
CA VAL A 334 -9.38 7.50 -2.67
C VAL A 334 -8.92 6.07 -2.46
N THR A 335 -8.62 5.71 -1.23
CA THR A 335 -8.00 4.43 -0.87
C THR A 335 -8.80 3.68 0.19
N LEU A 336 -8.67 2.36 0.16
CA LEU A 336 -9.24 1.47 1.17
C LEU A 336 -8.18 1.12 2.22
N ASN A 337 -8.55 1.21 3.50
CA ASN A 337 -7.71 1.00 4.67
C ASN A 337 -6.64 2.09 4.90
N ASN A 338 -5.90 1.94 5.97
CA ASN A 338 -4.81 2.85 6.30
C ASN A 338 -3.55 2.43 5.53
N PRO A 339 -2.74 3.38 5.05
CA PRO A 339 -1.58 3.10 4.21
C PRO A 339 -0.45 2.38 4.96
N PHE A 340 -0.43 2.45 6.27
CA PHE A 340 0.46 1.71 7.18
C PHE A 340 -0.15 1.58 8.56
#